data_f721561692bdb841f250903492308f9f
#
_entry.id   f721561692bdb841f250903492308f9f
#
_cell.length_a   1.000
_cell.length_b   1.000
_cell.length_c   1.000
_cell.angle_alpha   90.00
_cell.angle_beta   90.00
_cell.angle_gamma   90.00
#
_symmetry.space_group_name_H-M   'P 1'
#
loop_
_entity.id
_entity.type
_entity.pdbx_description
1 polymer ?
#
loop_
_entity_poly.entity_id
_entity_poly.type
_entity_poly.pdbx_seq_one_letter_code
_entity_poly.pdbx_strand_id
1 'polypeptide(L)'
;MKSVTVNEQEIKNDLYEAVNGEWLKTAKIPDDKPATGGFNDLVDEIDKQIMDDLDAYAEGKEKSDDSRFNEMVKLYRLAKKFDFRKKVGPRPLKRMLTSIEELKSYDEYQGQWRNWIMAGMPSPVVFDIDADMKNATVYALFASAPSLILPDKSYYENDKKEQHDQLLKLWSSMVATLMDKLGYSKEEAAKHIENAKKFDAYLHQMSRVQRKPLIIVKCIIRKPSKN
;
A
#
# COMPACT_ATOMS: atom_id res chain seq x y z
N MET A 1 -25.67 1.06 -16.83
CA MET A 1 -24.72 1.50 -17.88
C MET A 1 -25.21 2.81 -18.47
N LYS A 2 -24.44 3.88 -18.38
CA LYS A 2 -24.76 5.13 -19.09
C LYS A 2 -24.61 4.87 -20.59
N SER A 3 -25.56 5.36 -21.40
CA SER A 3 -25.47 5.26 -22.86
C SER A 3 -24.26 6.08 -23.34
N VAL A 4 -23.37 5.45 -24.08
CA VAL A 4 -22.22 6.13 -24.69
C VAL A 4 -22.70 6.77 -25.99
N THR A 5 -22.57 8.08 -26.11
CA THR A 5 -22.85 8.80 -27.38
C THR A 5 -21.56 8.78 -28.20
N VAL A 6 -21.60 8.08 -29.33
CA VAL A 6 -20.44 7.92 -30.23
C VAL A 6 -20.51 8.97 -31.34
N ASN A 7 -19.42 9.71 -31.56
CA ASN A 7 -19.29 10.58 -32.73
C ASN A 7 -18.82 9.76 -33.92
N GLU A 8 -19.76 9.30 -34.76
CA GLU A 8 -19.47 8.43 -35.90
C GLU A 8 -18.56 9.07 -36.96
N GLN A 9 -18.50 10.40 -37.02
CA GLN A 9 -17.67 11.12 -38.00
C GLN A 9 -16.18 11.04 -37.62
N GLU A 10 -15.88 10.96 -36.32
CA GLU A 10 -14.50 10.90 -35.80
C GLU A 10 -13.93 9.49 -35.70
N ILE A 11 -14.73 8.43 -35.86
CA ILE A 11 -14.29 7.04 -35.69
C ILE A 11 -13.01 6.70 -36.49
N LYS A 12 -12.91 7.24 -37.71
CA LYS A 12 -11.75 6.98 -38.60
C LYS A 12 -10.51 7.81 -38.25
N ASN A 13 -10.72 8.96 -37.61
CA ASN A 13 -9.64 9.87 -37.26
C ASN A 13 -9.08 9.58 -35.87
N ASP A 14 -9.96 9.53 -34.88
CA ASP A 14 -9.65 9.25 -33.50
C ASP A 14 -10.77 8.46 -32.84
N LEU A 15 -10.61 7.15 -32.75
CA LEU A 15 -11.61 6.27 -32.14
C LEU A 15 -11.81 6.55 -30.65
N TYR A 16 -10.72 6.94 -29.94
CA TYR A 16 -10.81 7.24 -28.52
C TYR A 16 -11.65 8.50 -28.28
N GLU A 17 -11.39 9.56 -29.01
CA GLU A 17 -12.16 10.80 -28.94
C GLU A 17 -13.62 10.59 -29.43
N ALA A 18 -13.82 9.81 -30.50
CA ALA A 18 -15.14 9.47 -30.99
C ALA A 18 -16.04 8.81 -29.94
N VAL A 19 -15.45 7.94 -29.10
CA VAL A 19 -16.18 7.17 -28.07
C VAL A 19 -16.24 7.92 -26.74
N ASN A 20 -15.18 8.61 -26.35
CA ASN A 20 -15.03 9.17 -25.00
C ASN A 20 -15.16 10.70 -24.96
N GLY A 21 -15.16 11.40 -26.09
CA GLY A 21 -15.09 12.87 -26.16
C GLY A 21 -16.16 13.58 -25.36
N GLU A 22 -17.42 13.14 -25.45
CA GLU A 22 -18.51 13.74 -24.67
C GLU A 22 -18.39 13.48 -23.17
N TRP A 23 -17.92 12.29 -22.79
CA TRP A 23 -17.66 11.96 -21.39
C TRP A 23 -16.47 12.78 -20.85
N LEU A 24 -15.39 12.94 -21.60
CA LEU A 24 -14.19 13.70 -21.21
C LEU A 24 -14.52 15.16 -20.87
N LYS A 25 -15.49 15.79 -21.57
CA LYS A 25 -15.91 17.18 -21.31
C LYS A 25 -16.53 17.37 -19.92
N THR A 26 -17.08 16.32 -19.34
CA THR A 26 -17.82 16.38 -18.06
C THR A 26 -17.18 15.54 -16.94
N ALA A 27 -16.23 14.68 -17.28
CA ALA A 27 -15.55 13.81 -16.32
C ALA A 27 -14.77 14.64 -15.30
N LYS A 28 -14.93 14.27 -14.02
CA LYS A 28 -14.17 14.84 -12.91
C LYS A 28 -13.49 13.71 -12.16
N ILE A 29 -12.22 13.86 -11.93
CA ILE A 29 -11.48 12.95 -11.05
C ILE A 29 -11.87 13.30 -9.62
N PRO A 30 -12.39 12.34 -8.81
CA PRO A 30 -12.66 12.58 -7.39
C PRO A 30 -11.38 12.98 -6.63
N ASP A 31 -11.52 13.81 -5.59
CA ASP A 31 -10.39 14.35 -4.82
C ASP A 31 -9.55 13.27 -4.13
N ASP A 32 -10.14 12.11 -3.86
CA ASP A 32 -9.52 10.95 -3.22
C ASP A 32 -8.98 9.91 -4.22
N LYS A 33 -9.03 10.19 -5.54
CA LYS A 33 -8.62 9.23 -6.58
C LYS A 33 -7.59 9.82 -7.54
N PRO A 34 -6.64 9.01 -8.04
CA PRO A 34 -5.67 9.47 -9.02
C PRO A 34 -6.21 9.54 -10.45
N ALA A 35 -7.33 8.88 -10.72
CA ALA A 35 -7.93 8.77 -12.06
C ALA A 35 -9.42 8.46 -11.97
N THR A 36 -10.12 8.68 -13.10
CA THR A 36 -11.50 8.23 -13.29
C THR A 36 -11.65 7.56 -14.66
N GLY A 37 -12.69 6.76 -14.84
CA GLY A 37 -12.99 6.06 -16.08
C GLY A 37 -14.06 5.00 -15.88
N GLY A 38 -14.53 4.38 -16.95
CA GLY A 38 -15.64 3.43 -16.88
C GLY A 38 -15.40 2.25 -15.95
N PHE A 39 -14.18 1.75 -15.86
CA PHE A 39 -13.82 0.69 -14.89
C PHE A 39 -13.76 1.21 -13.45
N ASN A 40 -13.34 2.44 -13.23
CA ASN A 40 -13.32 3.05 -11.90
C ASN A 40 -14.75 3.25 -11.38
N ASP A 41 -15.65 3.76 -12.25
CA ASP A 41 -17.07 3.92 -11.93
C ASP A 41 -17.71 2.56 -11.58
N LEU A 42 -17.37 1.50 -12.33
CA LEU A 42 -17.86 0.13 -12.06
C LEU A 42 -17.36 -0.40 -10.70
N VAL A 43 -16.10 -0.19 -10.36
CA VAL A 43 -15.54 -0.56 -9.05
C VAL A 43 -16.29 0.16 -7.94
N ASP A 44 -16.55 1.47 -8.10
CA ASP A 44 -17.28 2.26 -7.11
C ASP A 44 -18.72 1.80 -6.91
N GLU A 45 -19.41 1.42 -8.00
CA GLU A 45 -20.76 0.83 -7.92
C GLU A 45 -20.74 -0.51 -7.18
N ILE A 46 -19.76 -1.38 -7.48
CA ILE A 46 -19.60 -2.68 -6.81
C ILE A 46 -19.25 -2.50 -5.33
N ASP A 47 -18.31 -1.63 -5.01
CA ASP A 47 -17.92 -1.37 -3.62
C ASP A 47 -19.09 -0.84 -2.81
N LYS A 48 -19.88 0.06 -3.39
CA LYS A 48 -21.11 0.57 -2.76
C LYS A 48 -22.10 -0.57 -2.52
N GLN A 49 -22.35 -1.41 -3.52
CA GLN A 49 -23.29 -2.55 -3.37
C GLN A 49 -22.81 -3.51 -2.27
N ILE A 50 -21.51 -3.85 -2.26
CA ILE A 50 -20.93 -4.71 -1.21
C ILE A 50 -21.11 -4.08 0.17
N MET A 51 -20.88 -2.76 0.30
CA MET A 51 -21.08 -2.07 1.58
C MET A 51 -22.55 -2.06 2.01
N ASP A 52 -23.46 -1.80 1.10
CA ASP A 52 -24.91 -1.80 1.39
C ASP A 52 -25.38 -3.20 1.84
N ASP A 53 -24.93 -4.26 1.16
CA ASP A 53 -25.22 -5.64 1.53
C ASP A 53 -24.63 -5.99 2.92
N LEU A 54 -23.34 -5.67 3.14
CA LEU A 54 -22.69 -5.94 4.43
C LEU A 54 -23.35 -5.14 5.59
N ASP A 55 -23.86 -3.96 5.31
CA ASP A 55 -24.60 -3.16 6.28
C ASP A 55 -25.92 -3.84 6.67
N ALA A 56 -26.64 -4.41 5.72
CA ALA A 56 -27.88 -5.16 6.00
C ALA A 56 -27.62 -6.37 6.93
N TYR A 57 -26.54 -7.13 6.69
CA TYR A 57 -26.12 -8.20 7.59
C TYR A 57 -25.58 -7.68 8.93
N ALA A 58 -24.83 -6.60 8.93
CA ALA A 58 -24.29 -6.02 10.15
C ALA A 58 -25.38 -5.48 11.07
N GLU A 59 -26.45 -4.95 10.52
CA GLU A 59 -27.62 -4.46 11.24
C GLU A 59 -28.61 -5.55 11.64
N GLY A 60 -28.41 -6.77 11.13
CA GLY A 60 -29.28 -7.92 11.41
C GLY A 60 -30.57 -7.94 10.58
N LYS A 61 -30.67 -7.13 9.53
CA LYS A 61 -31.76 -7.14 8.54
C LYS A 61 -31.71 -8.40 7.68
N GLU A 62 -30.50 -8.86 7.38
CA GLU A 62 -30.22 -10.09 6.66
C GLU A 62 -29.47 -11.09 7.55
N LYS A 63 -29.59 -12.38 7.23
CA LYS A 63 -28.94 -13.48 7.94
C LYS A 63 -28.31 -14.47 6.96
N SER A 64 -27.19 -15.06 7.35
CA SER A 64 -26.51 -16.09 6.61
C SER A 64 -26.25 -17.30 7.49
N ASP A 65 -26.36 -18.50 6.92
CA ASP A 65 -26.00 -19.75 7.59
C ASP A 65 -24.51 -20.12 7.39
N ASP A 66 -23.78 -19.37 6.54
CA ASP A 66 -22.34 -19.56 6.37
C ASP A 66 -21.56 -18.94 7.54
N SER A 67 -20.87 -19.80 8.28
CA SER A 67 -20.09 -19.40 9.45
C SER A 67 -18.92 -18.46 9.10
N ARG A 68 -18.27 -18.68 7.96
CA ARG A 68 -17.13 -17.83 7.50
C ARG A 68 -17.61 -16.44 7.10
N PHE A 69 -18.75 -16.39 6.41
CA PHE A 69 -19.38 -15.11 6.09
C PHE A 69 -19.77 -14.35 7.36
N ASN A 70 -20.33 -15.03 8.36
CA ASN A 70 -20.66 -14.43 9.65
C ASN A 70 -19.44 -13.88 10.40
N GLU A 71 -18.27 -14.54 10.31
CA GLU A 71 -17.01 -14.00 10.85
C GLU A 71 -16.56 -12.72 10.09
N MET A 72 -16.72 -12.69 8.78
CA MET A 72 -16.45 -11.48 7.98
C MET A 72 -17.38 -10.33 8.39
N VAL A 73 -18.67 -10.59 8.58
CA VAL A 73 -19.63 -9.57 9.06
C VAL A 73 -19.25 -9.06 10.46
N LYS A 74 -18.74 -9.92 11.35
CA LYS A 74 -18.23 -9.48 12.66
C LYS A 74 -17.03 -8.54 12.51
N LEU A 75 -16.10 -8.86 11.63
CA LEU A 75 -14.94 -8.01 11.33
C LEU A 75 -15.40 -6.66 10.75
N TYR A 76 -16.34 -6.67 9.81
CA TYR A 76 -16.92 -5.47 9.23
C TYR A 76 -17.59 -4.57 10.30
N ARG A 77 -18.40 -5.16 11.20
CA ARG A 77 -18.98 -4.43 12.34
C ARG A 77 -17.91 -3.79 13.23
N LEU A 78 -16.81 -4.49 13.49
CA LEU A 78 -15.69 -3.96 14.27
C LEU A 78 -15.01 -2.80 13.56
N ALA A 79 -14.78 -2.92 12.25
CA ALA A 79 -14.19 -1.89 11.42
C ALA A 79 -15.04 -0.59 11.41
N LYS A 80 -16.37 -0.71 11.40
CA LYS A 80 -17.32 0.42 11.44
C LYS A 80 -17.48 1.07 12.82
N LYS A 81 -16.97 0.49 13.89
CA LYS A 81 -17.05 1.08 15.25
C LYS A 81 -16.08 2.24 15.44
N PHE A 82 -16.32 3.35 14.76
CA PHE A 82 -15.44 4.53 14.78
C PHE A 82 -15.24 5.10 16.20
N ASP A 83 -16.27 5.09 17.06
CA ASP A 83 -16.13 5.57 18.44
C ASP A 83 -15.20 4.67 19.25
N PHE A 84 -15.27 3.36 19.06
CA PHE A 84 -14.32 2.43 19.65
C PHE A 84 -12.90 2.68 19.15
N ARG A 85 -12.72 2.88 17.82
CA ARG A 85 -11.42 3.19 17.21
C ARG A 85 -10.84 4.49 17.76
N LYS A 86 -11.68 5.54 17.90
CA LYS A 86 -11.27 6.82 18.55
C LYS A 86 -10.81 6.58 19.99
N LYS A 87 -11.54 5.76 20.78
CA LYS A 87 -11.19 5.43 22.16
C LYS A 87 -9.89 4.63 22.26
N VAL A 88 -9.65 3.69 21.37
CA VAL A 88 -8.41 2.92 21.31
C VAL A 88 -7.24 3.83 20.91
N GLY A 89 -7.46 4.71 19.93
CA GLY A 89 -6.48 5.65 19.44
C GLY A 89 -5.24 4.93 18.86
N PRO A 90 -4.07 5.58 18.90
CA PRO A 90 -2.84 5.05 18.32
C PRO A 90 -2.09 4.05 19.22
N ARG A 91 -2.63 3.64 20.35
CA ARG A 91 -1.96 2.74 21.33
C ARG A 91 -1.38 1.46 20.72
N PRO A 92 -2.06 0.75 19.81
CA PRO A 92 -1.48 -0.45 19.20
C PRO A 92 -0.22 -0.15 18.39
N LEU A 93 -0.18 0.97 17.66
CA LEU A 93 0.97 1.41 16.89
C LEU A 93 2.14 1.82 17.79
N LYS A 94 1.85 2.50 18.91
CA LYS A 94 2.89 2.89 19.87
C LYS A 94 3.64 1.68 20.42
N ARG A 95 2.92 0.60 20.77
CA ARG A 95 3.55 -0.64 21.24
C ARG A 95 4.50 -1.25 20.21
N MET A 96 4.16 -1.16 18.92
CA MET A 96 4.97 -1.63 17.80
C MET A 96 6.22 -0.75 17.63
N LEU A 97 6.06 0.57 17.72
CA LEU A 97 7.18 1.52 17.63
C LEU A 97 8.16 1.37 18.81
N THR A 98 7.65 1.18 20.03
CA THR A 98 8.49 0.95 21.21
C THR A 98 9.42 -0.25 21.00
N SER A 99 8.95 -1.33 20.38
CA SER A 99 9.81 -2.51 20.12
C SER A 99 10.96 -2.20 19.15
N ILE A 100 10.84 -1.16 18.33
CA ILE A 100 11.91 -0.69 17.43
C ILE A 100 12.85 0.26 18.20
N GLU A 101 12.28 1.16 18.99
CA GLU A 101 13.02 2.19 19.73
C GLU A 101 13.92 1.59 20.84
N GLU A 102 13.51 0.47 21.41
CA GLU A 102 14.27 -0.26 22.44
C GLU A 102 15.49 -1.02 21.90
N LEU A 103 15.64 -1.15 20.57
CA LEU A 103 16.81 -1.79 19.98
C LEU A 103 18.08 -1.00 20.27
N LYS A 104 19.08 -1.68 20.79
CA LYS A 104 20.38 -1.09 21.15
C LYS A 104 21.50 -1.46 20.18
N SER A 105 21.30 -2.49 19.37
CA SER A 105 22.33 -2.99 18.46
C SER A 105 21.74 -3.61 17.20
N TYR A 106 22.58 -3.78 16.20
CA TYR A 106 22.24 -4.50 14.98
C TYR A 106 21.98 -5.99 15.24
N ASP A 107 22.68 -6.58 16.21
CA ASP A 107 22.50 -7.99 16.58
C ASP A 107 21.11 -8.22 17.20
N GLU A 108 20.63 -7.31 18.04
CA GLU A 108 19.26 -7.34 18.56
C GLU A 108 18.22 -7.23 17.43
N TYR A 109 18.46 -6.34 16.46
CA TYR A 109 17.62 -6.24 15.26
C TYR A 109 17.59 -7.56 14.49
N GLN A 110 18.74 -8.18 14.23
CA GLN A 110 18.81 -9.48 13.54
C GLN A 110 18.06 -10.56 14.31
N GLY A 111 18.20 -10.58 15.64
CA GLY A 111 17.49 -11.53 16.50
C GLY A 111 15.95 -11.42 16.42
N GLN A 112 15.44 -10.22 16.21
CA GLN A 112 14.00 -9.97 16.08
C GLN A 112 13.47 -10.10 14.64
N TRP A 113 14.33 -10.10 13.66
CA TRP A 113 13.97 -9.97 12.25
C TRP A 113 12.94 -11.01 11.78
N ARG A 114 13.11 -12.28 12.16
CA ARG A 114 12.16 -13.34 11.83
C ARG A 114 10.76 -13.02 12.37
N ASN A 115 10.66 -12.61 13.62
CA ASN A 115 9.38 -12.29 14.27
C ASN A 115 8.71 -11.09 13.59
N TRP A 116 9.50 -10.11 13.20
CA TRP A 116 8.99 -8.92 12.52
C TRP A 116 8.49 -9.21 11.11
N ILE A 117 9.20 -10.00 10.32
CA ILE A 117 8.72 -10.45 9.00
C ILE A 117 7.40 -11.21 9.16
N MET A 118 7.31 -12.14 10.12
CA MET A 118 6.08 -12.89 10.39
C MET A 118 4.92 -12.01 10.88
N ALA A 119 5.22 -10.90 11.53
CA ALA A 119 4.25 -9.89 11.94
C ALA A 119 3.89 -8.88 10.83
N GLY A 120 4.45 -9.01 9.63
CA GLY A 120 4.23 -8.07 8.51
C GLY A 120 4.85 -6.70 8.73
N MET A 121 5.86 -6.59 9.59
CA MET A 121 6.57 -5.32 9.80
C MET A 121 7.48 -4.99 8.61
N PRO A 122 7.65 -3.69 8.30
CA PRO A 122 8.56 -3.27 7.24
C PRO A 122 9.98 -3.79 7.46
N SER A 123 10.59 -4.28 6.40
CA SER A 123 11.96 -4.79 6.41
C SER A 123 12.81 -4.04 5.37
N PRO A 124 14.11 -3.81 5.64
CA PRO A 124 15.01 -3.22 4.64
C PRO A 124 15.27 -4.14 3.44
N VAL A 125 14.88 -5.40 3.52
CA VAL A 125 14.87 -6.33 2.39
C VAL A 125 13.49 -6.98 2.35
N VAL A 126 12.84 -6.93 1.20
CA VAL A 126 11.55 -7.58 0.98
C VAL A 126 11.79 -8.97 0.40
N PHE A 127 11.20 -9.98 1.03
CA PHE A 127 11.24 -11.35 0.53
C PHE A 127 9.84 -11.76 0.07
N ASP A 128 9.82 -12.42 -1.08
CA ASP A 128 8.62 -13.01 -1.64
C ASP A 128 8.90 -14.41 -2.18
N ILE A 129 7.90 -15.26 -2.21
CA ILE A 129 7.98 -16.63 -2.74
C ILE A 129 6.98 -16.74 -3.87
N ASP A 130 7.50 -16.86 -5.09
CA ASP A 130 6.71 -16.99 -6.30
C ASP A 130 7.26 -18.06 -7.23
N ALA A 131 6.55 -18.37 -8.30
CA ALA A 131 7.02 -19.30 -9.32
C ALA A 131 8.33 -18.79 -9.96
N ASP A 132 9.28 -19.71 -10.16
CA ASP A 132 10.52 -19.37 -10.88
C ASP A 132 10.18 -18.92 -12.32
N MET A 133 10.65 -17.76 -12.72
CA MET A 133 10.40 -17.20 -14.06
C MET A 133 10.86 -18.09 -15.21
N LYS A 134 11.83 -18.99 -14.95
CA LYS A 134 12.36 -19.94 -15.96
C LYS A 134 11.71 -21.31 -15.85
N ASN A 135 11.13 -21.65 -14.71
CA ASN A 135 10.48 -22.93 -14.49
C ASN A 135 9.32 -22.76 -13.48
N ALA A 136 8.15 -22.46 -13.99
CA ALA A 136 6.95 -22.23 -13.19
C ALA A 136 6.47 -23.45 -12.35
N THR A 137 7.10 -24.61 -12.49
CA THR A 137 6.78 -25.80 -11.68
C THR A 137 7.49 -25.81 -10.33
N VAL A 138 8.42 -24.90 -10.09
CA VAL A 138 9.16 -24.74 -8.82
C VAL A 138 9.00 -23.34 -8.27
N TYR A 139 9.08 -23.21 -6.95
CA TYR A 139 9.08 -21.91 -6.28
C TYR A 139 10.50 -21.40 -6.10
N ALA A 140 10.66 -20.09 -6.20
CA ALA A 140 11.89 -19.37 -5.93
C ALA A 140 11.65 -18.30 -4.83
N LEU A 141 12.67 -18.03 -4.04
CA LEU A 141 12.70 -16.92 -3.12
C LEU A 141 13.23 -15.69 -3.85
N PHE A 142 12.44 -14.65 -3.91
CA PHE A 142 12.79 -13.35 -4.46
C PHE A 142 13.18 -12.41 -3.33
N ALA A 143 14.31 -11.72 -3.49
CA ALA A 143 14.71 -10.64 -2.61
C ALA A 143 14.70 -9.34 -3.41
N SER A 144 13.99 -8.35 -2.91
CA SER A 144 13.87 -7.03 -3.55
C SER A 144 14.24 -5.91 -2.59
N ALA A 145 14.61 -4.76 -3.16
CA ALA A 145 14.85 -3.55 -2.40
C ALA A 145 13.54 -3.08 -1.75
N PRO A 146 13.60 -2.44 -0.58
CA PRO A 146 12.43 -1.85 0.05
C PRO A 146 11.90 -0.68 -0.79
N SER A 147 10.64 -0.33 -0.57
CA SER A 147 10.07 0.88 -1.16
C SER A 147 10.74 2.12 -0.60
N LEU A 148 10.94 3.12 -1.44
CA LEU A 148 11.37 4.46 -1.05
C LEU A 148 10.19 5.23 -0.45
N ILE A 149 10.47 6.38 0.18
CA ILE A 149 9.43 7.28 0.69
C ILE A 149 8.54 7.76 -0.46
N LEU A 150 9.14 8.15 -1.58
CA LEU A 150 8.38 8.53 -2.77
C LEU A 150 8.05 7.32 -3.63
N PRO A 151 6.88 7.31 -4.28
CA PRO A 151 6.33 6.11 -4.92
C PRO A 151 7.11 5.65 -6.16
N ASP A 152 7.88 6.53 -6.78
CA ASP A 152 8.64 6.21 -7.98
C ASP A 152 10.05 6.79 -7.94
N LYS A 153 11.01 6.04 -8.47
CA LYS A 153 12.43 6.45 -8.53
C LYS A 153 12.67 7.71 -9.37
N SER A 154 11.79 7.98 -10.32
CA SER A 154 11.92 9.17 -11.17
C SER A 154 11.82 10.47 -10.37
N TYR A 155 11.15 10.48 -9.22
CA TYR A 155 11.10 11.66 -8.35
C TYR A 155 12.46 12.04 -7.73
N TYR A 156 13.43 11.12 -7.74
CA TYR A 156 14.78 11.35 -7.21
C TYR A 156 15.76 11.81 -8.31
N GLU A 157 15.28 12.02 -9.52
CA GLU A 157 16.11 12.54 -10.62
C GLU A 157 16.27 14.06 -10.53
N ASN A 158 17.39 14.58 -11.06
CA ASN A 158 17.76 15.99 -10.87
C ASN A 158 16.78 16.99 -11.50
N ASP A 159 16.12 16.59 -12.60
CA ASP A 159 15.12 17.39 -13.30
C ASP A 159 13.78 17.49 -12.54
N LYS A 160 13.56 16.64 -11.54
CA LYS A 160 12.34 16.62 -10.71
C LYS A 160 12.57 17.09 -9.28
N LYS A 161 13.66 17.77 -9.02
CA LYS A 161 14.04 18.19 -7.66
C LYS A 161 12.95 18.99 -6.94
N GLU A 162 12.27 19.88 -7.63
CA GLU A 162 11.20 20.69 -7.04
C GLU A 162 10.03 19.81 -6.58
N GLN A 163 9.58 18.86 -7.41
CA GLN A 163 8.54 17.91 -7.05
C GLN A 163 8.96 16.99 -5.90
N HIS A 164 10.19 16.50 -5.94
CA HIS A 164 10.79 15.74 -4.86
C HIS A 164 10.70 16.49 -3.52
N ASP A 165 11.14 17.73 -3.47
CA ASP A 165 11.18 18.53 -2.24
C ASP A 165 9.77 18.85 -1.73
N GLN A 166 8.83 19.13 -2.62
CA GLN A 166 7.42 19.35 -2.28
C GLN A 166 6.78 18.09 -1.69
N LEU A 167 6.97 16.94 -2.30
CA LEU A 167 6.43 15.66 -1.83
C LEU A 167 7.03 15.23 -0.49
N LEU A 168 8.35 15.39 -0.31
CA LEU A 168 8.99 15.11 0.98
C LEU A 168 8.56 16.08 2.08
N LYS A 169 8.25 17.33 1.74
CA LYS A 169 7.67 18.29 2.69
C LYS A 169 6.28 17.86 3.13
N LEU A 170 5.43 17.45 2.17
CA LEU A 170 4.09 16.94 2.46
C LEU A 170 4.15 15.68 3.33
N TRP A 171 4.98 14.72 2.96
CA TRP A 171 5.23 13.50 3.73
C TRP A 171 5.69 13.84 5.16
N SER A 172 6.62 14.78 5.32
CA SER A 172 7.13 15.19 6.63
C SER A 172 6.03 15.79 7.51
N SER A 173 5.14 16.60 6.94
CA SER A 173 4.02 17.20 7.66
C SER A 173 3.01 16.12 8.11
N MET A 174 2.76 15.13 7.27
CA MET A 174 1.91 13.99 7.61
C MET A 174 2.51 13.17 8.76
N VAL A 175 3.79 12.82 8.67
CA VAL A 175 4.49 12.06 9.71
C VAL A 175 4.53 12.83 11.02
N ALA A 176 4.83 14.14 11.00
CA ALA A 176 4.83 14.98 12.19
C ALA A 176 3.44 14.97 12.89
N THR A 177 2.36 15.06 12.11
CA THR A 177 0.99 14.97 12.64
C THR A 177 0.70 13.61 13.28
N LEU A 178 1.17 12.52 12.67
CA LEU A 178 0.99 11.18 13.22
C LEU A 178 1.81 10.99 14.51
N MET A 179 3.04 11.47 14.54
CA MET A 179 3.92 11.40 15.70
C MET A 179 3.36 12.19 16.89
N ASP A 180 2.82 13.39 16.64
CA ASP A 180 2.11 14.19 17.66
C ASP A 180 0.94 13.40 18.28
N LYS A 181 0.11 12.75 17.46
CA LYS A 181 -0.98 11.89 17.92
C LYS A 181 -0.50 10.67 18.74
N LEU A 182 0.72 10.20 18.50
CA LEU A 182 1.38 9.14 19.26
C LEU A 182 2.02 9.63 20.56
N GLY A 183 2.09 10.94 20.76
CA GLY A 183 2.60 11.61 21.96
C GLY A 183 4.10 11.87 21.94
N TYR A 184 4.72 11.90 20.74
CA TYR A 184 6.10 12.35 20.59
C TYR A 184 6.18 13.87 20.63
N SER A 185 7.30 14.40 21.15
CA SER A 185 7.59 15.83 21.06
C SER A 185 7.91 16.24 19.60
N LYS A 186 7.84 17.53 19.34
CA LYS A 186 8.19 18.05 18.01
C LYS A 186 9.65 17.79 17.65
N GLU A 187 10.53 17.82 18.63
CA GLU A 187 11.96 17.57 18.49
C GLU A 187 12.22 16.10 18.13
N GLU A 188 11.57 15.17 18.83
CA GLU A 188 11.64 13.74 18.50
C GLU A 188 11.10 13.45 17.11
N ALA A 189 9.91 13.98 16.79
CA ALA A 189 9.31 13.81 15.45
C ALA A 189 10.23 14.36 14.34
N ALA A 190 10.83 15.55 14.52
CA ALA A 190 11.77 16.13 13.56
C ALA A 190 13.00 15.23 13.37
N LYS A 191 13.56 14.68 14.46
CA LYS A 191 14.71 13.77 14.42
C LYS A 191 14.37 12.48 13.65
N HIS A 192 13.22 11.88 13.92
CA HIS A 192 12.77 10.67 13.21
C HIS A 192 12.57 10.94 11.71
N ILE A 193 11.93 12.05 11.35
CA ILE A 193 11.72 12.47 9.97
C ILE A 193 13.06 12.68 9.24
N GLU A 194 14.00 13.35 9.87
CA GLU A 194 15.31 13.59 9.27
C GLU A 194 16.09 12.28 9.07
N ASN A 195 16.08 11.39 10.06
CA ASN A 195 16.72 10.08 9.95
C ASN A 195 16.08 9.22 8.85
N ALA A 196 14.76 9.22 8.74
CA ALA A 196 14.05 8.50 7.68
C ALA A 196 14.44 9.03 6.28
N LYS A 197 14.52 10.34 6.09
CA LYS A 197 14.99 10.96 4.83
C LYS A 197 16.43 10.60 4.50
N LYS A 198 17.32 10.59 5.49
CA LYS A 198 18.72 10.19 5.31
C LYS A 198 18.82 8.73 4.88
N PHE A 199 18.04 7.86 5.52
CA PHE A 199 18.01 6.45 5.18
C PHE A 199 17.42 6.20 3.79
N ASP A 200 16.35 6.90 3.43
CA ASP A 200 15.73 6.86 2.12
C ASP A 200 16.70 7.28 1.00
N ALA A 201 17.41 8.39 1.20
CA ALA A 201 18.44 8.84 0.26
C ALA A 201 19.57 7.81 0.09
N TYR A 202 19.98 7.16 1.18
CA TYR A 202 20.96 6.09 1.14
C TYR A 202 20.44 4.87 0.35
N LEU A 203 19.21 4.44 0.61
CA LEU A 203 18.58 3.35 -0.15
C LEU A 203 18.46 3.66 -1.63
N HIS A 204 18.08 4.90 -1.97
CA HIS A 204 18.04 5.34 -3.36
C HIS A 204 19.40 5.25 -4.03
N GLN A 205 20.46 5.76 -3.36
CA GLN A 205 21.83 5.67 -3.87
C GLN A 205 22.26 4.22 -4.12
N MET A 206 22.00 3.33 -3.16
CA MET A 206 22.32 1.91 -3.30
C MET A 206 21.54 1.26 -4.47
N SER A 207 20.27 1.61 -4.64
CA SER A 207 19.45 1.08 -5.74
C SER A 207 19.89 1.55 -7.13
N ARG A 208 20.58 2.69 -7.25
CA ARG A 208 21.20 3.17 -8.51
C ARG A 208 22.42 2.34 -8.91
N VAL A 209 23.18 1.85 -7.94
CA VAL A 209 24.38 1.03 -8.19
C VAL A 209 24.00 -0.37 -8.65
N GLN A 210 22.88 -0.88 -8.19
CA GLN A 210 22.37 -2.20 -8.60
C GLN A 210 21.58 -2.12 -9.93
N ARG A 211 22.27 -1.91 -11.05
CA ARG A 211 21.72 -2.15 -12.40
C ARG A 211 21.59 -3.65 -12.75
N LYS A 212 21.85 -4.55 -11.81
CA LYS A 212 21.66 -6.00 -12.00
C LYS A 212 20.30 -6.40 -11.43
N PRO A 213 19.52 -7.21 -12.17
CA PRO A 213 18.23 -7.67 -11.71
C PRO A 213 18.35 -8.49 -10.43
N LEU A 214 17.29 -8.49 -9.64
CA LEU A 214 16.99 -9.36 -8.52
C LEU A 214 18.02 -10.48 -8.29
N ILE A 215 18.60 -10.52 -7.10
CA ILE A 215 19.33 -11.71 -6.68
C ILE A 215 18.26 -12.78 -6.44
N ILE A 216 18.07 -13.65 -7.42
CA ILE A 216 17.28 -14.87 -7.24
C ILE A 216 18.14 -15.79 -6.38
N VAL A 217 17.87 -15.80 -5.08
CA VAL A 217 18.43 -16.84 -4.21
C VAL A 217 17.62 -18.10 -4.51
N LYS A 218 18.18 -18.98 -5.31
CA LYS A 218 17.54 -20.23 -5.70
C LYS A 218 17.50 -21.19 -4.52
N CYS A 219 16.56 -21.00 -3.61
CA CYS A 219 16.20 -22.00 -2.63
C CYS A 219 15.18 -22.94 -3.27
N ILE A 220 15.62 -24.10 -3.72
CA ILE A 220 14.71 -25.18 -4.13
C ILE A 220 14.04 -25.69 -2.86
N ILE A 221 12.84 -25.22 -2.59
CA ILE A 221 11.99 -25.80 -1.56
C ILE A 221 11.45 -27.10 -2.13
N ARG A 222 12.11 -28.23 -1.82
CA ARG A 222 11.56 -29.54 -2.12
C ARG A 222 10.27 -29.72 -1.30
N LYS A 223 9.16 -30.01 -1.98
CA LYS A 223 7.96 -30.52 -1.27
C LYS A 223 8.39 -31.77 -0.46
N PRO A 224 8.01 -31.89 0.82
CA PRO A 224 8.21 -33.14 1.53
C PRO A 224 7.47 -34.21 0.74
N SER A 225 8.19 -35.31 0.41
CA SER A 225 7.58 -36.50 -0.16
C SER A 225 6.49 -36.99 0.80
N LYS A 226 5.26 -37.08 0.31
CA LYS A 226 4.20 -37.79 1.06
C LYS A 226 4.63 -39.27 1.13
N ASN A 227 5.07 -39.72 2.27
CA ASN A 227 5.02 -41.15 2.63
C ASN A 227 3.61 -41.49 3.08
#